data_06f7d6977bdb0c5cdec3510828413dc1
#
_entry.id   06f7d6977bdb0c5cdec3510828413dc1
#
_cell.length_a   1.000
_cell.length_b   1.000
_cell.length_c   1.000
_cell.angle_alpha   90.00
_cell.angle_beta   90.00
_cell.angle_gamma   90.00
#
_symmetry.space_group_name_H-M   'P 1'
#
loop_
_entity.id
_entity.type
_entity.pdbx_description
1 polymer ?
#
loop_
_entity_poly.entity_id
_entity_poly.type
_entity_poly.pdbx_seq_one_letter_code
_entity_poly.pdbx_strand_id
1 'polypeptide(L)'
;MKLNKLVLKFVSISFSILVMLLVVIGLIKLGSFCYDFGYRVFTEGPVEEEPGTDVSVDVTDDLSEYQIGKLLKKEGLIRDANLFYVQLRMSAYHGKLKAGTYTLNTSMTAKDMMAVMAAEAEESTESTENTEYETDSGSAGQSSSDGTKTDDAGEENQNTDENEQAGADE
;
A
#
# COMPACT_ATOMS: atom_id res chain seq x y z
N MET A 1 52.21 41.56 24.16
CA MET A 1 51.20 41.58 23.07
C MET A 1 51.14 40.32 22.20
N LYS A 2 52.13 39.42 22.20
CA LYS A 2 52.11 38.18 21.39
C LYS A 2 51.30 37.06 22.02
N LEU A 3 51.20 36.99 23.34
CA LEU A 3 50.51 35.97 24.10
C LEU A 3 48.98 35.99 23.84
N ASN A 4 48.39 37.17 23.81
CA ASN A 4 46.94 37.33 23.57
C ASN A 4 46.53 36.88 22.15
N LYS A 5 47.40 37.07 21.16
CA LYS A 5 47.15 36.60 19.79
C LYS A 5 47.26 35.08 19.68
N LEU A 6 48.11 34.47 20.49
CA LEU A 6 48.28 33.02 20.52
C LEU A 6 47.06 32.35 21.18
N VAL A 7 46.60 32.90 22.30
CA VAL A 7 45.38 32.42 22.99
C VAL A 7 44.16 32.56 22.10
N LEU A 8 43.99 33.71 21.41
CA LEU A 8 42.89 33.90 20.48
C LEU A 8 42.89 32.88 19.32
N LYS A 9 44.08 32.54 18.80
CA LYS A 9 44.19 31.49 17.78
C LYS A 9 43.80 30.09 18.31
N PHE A 10 44.22 29.73 19.51
CA PHE A 10 43.83 28.45 20.12
C PHE A 10 42.33 28.40 20.38
N VAL A 11 41.73 29.46 20.89
CA VAL A 11 40.26 29.55 21.08
C VAL A 11 39.53 29.42 19.75
N SER A 12 39.99 30.09 18.71
CA SER A 12 39.38 30.04 17.39
C SER A 12 39.46 28.63 16.76
N ILE A 13 40.61 27.96 16.91
CA ILE A 13 40.79 26.60 16.41
C ILE A 13 39.89 25.61 17.19
N SER A 14 39.89 25.74 18.54
CA SER A 14 39.03 24.91 19.38
C SER A 14 37.55 25.06 19.07
N PHE A 15 37.10 26.30 18.86
CA PHE A 15 35.74 26.63 18.47
C PHE A 15 35.40 26.04 17.08
N SER A 16 36.34 26.14 16.13
CA SER A 16 36.15 25.52 14.79
C SER A 16 35.99 24.03 14.84
N ILE A 17 36.81 23.36 15.67
CA ILE A 17 36.70 21.89 15.87
C ILE A 17 35.36 21.57 16.53
N LEU A 18 34.92 22.30 17.54
CA LEU A 18 33.64 22.12 18.20
C LEU A 18 32.47 22.23 17.22
N VAL A 19 32.46 23.29 16.40
CA VAL A 19 31.43 23.48 15.37
C VAL A 19 31.44 22.34 14.35
N MET A 20 32.62 21.88 13.90
CA MET A 20 32.76 20.75 12.98
C MET A 20 32.18 19.46 13.58
N LEU A 21 32.45 19.19 14.86
CA LEU A 21 31.91 18.03 15.56
C LEU A 21 30.37 18.10 15.66
N LEU A 22 29.83 19.26 15.98
CA LEU A 22 28.36 19.46 16.04
C LEU A 22 27.72 19.24 14.67
N VAL A 23 28.34 19.70 13.58
CA VAL A 23 27.86 19.48 12.22
C VAL A 23 27.88 17.98 11.88
N VAL A 24 28.95 17.27 12.18
CA VAL A 24 29.07 15.83 11.93
C VAL A 24 28.01 15.05 12.72
N ILE A 25 27.81 15.36 14.00
CA ILE A 25 26.77 14.74 14.83
C ILE A 25 25.38 15.03 14.26
N GLY A 26 25.14 16.27 13.83
CA GLY A 26 23.89 16.68 13.19
C GLY A 26 23.61 15.89 11.91
N LEU A 27 24.61 15.72 11.06
CA LEU A 27 24.48 14.93 9.81
C LEU A 27 24.20 13.44 10.09
N ILE A 28 24.85 12.85 11.09
CA ILE A 28 24.61 11.44 11.47
C ILE A 28 23.17 11.28 11.99
N LYS A 29 22.71 12.18 12.86
CA LYS A 29 21.34 12.15 13.39
C LYS A 29 20.30 12.35 12.30
N LEU A 30 20.54 13.30 11.40
CA LEU A 30 19.67 13.57 10.25
C LEU A 30 19.62 12.37 9.31
N GLY A 31 20.76 11.74 9.01
CA GLY A 31 20.84 10.56 8.17
C GLY A 31 20.09 9.38 8.75
N SER A 32 20.22 9.12 10.06
CA SER A 32 19.47 8.08 10.75
C SER A 32 17.96 8.34 10.71
N PHE A 33 17.54 9.59 10.93
CA PHE A 33 16.14 9.97 10.85
C PHE A 33 15.57 9.79 9.43
N CYS A 34 16.30 10.25 8.42
CA CYS A 34 15.89 10.10 7.02
C CYS A 34 15.81 8.61 6.60
N TYR A 35 16.73 7.79 7.08
CA TYR A 35 16.73 6.35 6.80
C TYR A 35 15.51 5.67 7.43
N ASP A 36 15.26 5.92 8.71
CA ASP A 36 14.16 5.31 9.45
C ASP A 36 12.80 5.73 8.87
N PHE A 37 12.65 7.02 8.58
CA PHE A 37 11.44 7.54 7.94
C PHE A 37 11.24 6.98 6.53
N GLY A 38 12.31 6.96 5.71
CA GLY A 38 12.24 6.42 4.36
C GLY A 38 11.93 4.93 4.33
N TYR A 39 12.49 4.15 5.25
CA TYR A 39 12.18 2.73 5.38
C TYR A 39 10.69 2.52 5.72
N ARG A 40 10.15 3.29 6.66
CA ARG A 40 8.73 3.20 7.05
C ARG A 40 7.77 3.55 5.91
N VAL A 41 8.13 4.49 5.03
CA VAL A 41 7.29 4.85 3.87
C VAL A 41 6.94 3.64 3.00
N PHE A 42 7.87 2.69 2.89
CA PHE A 42 7.70 1.51 2.02
C PHE A 42 7.34 0.22 2.77
N THR A 43 7.51 0.17 4.09
CA THR A 43 7.36 -1.07 4.88
C THR A 43 6.29 -0.97 5.97
N GLU A 44 5.64 0.18 6.15
CA GLU A 44 4.60 0.30 7.17
C GLU A 44 3.38 -0.54 6.79
N GLY A 45 3.12 -1.54 7.60
CA GLY A 45 1.94 -2.39 7.52
C GLY A 45 0.71 -1.75 8.18
N PRO A 46 -0.41 -2.46 8.20
CA PRO A 46 -1.64 -2.03 8.82
C PRO A 46 -1.47 -1.76 10.33
N VAL A 47 -2.43 -1.07 10.92
CA VAL A 47 -2.41 -0.75 12.35
C VAL A 47 -2.69 -1.98 13.19
N GLU A 48 -3.62 -2.82 12.75
CA GLU A 48 -4.01 -4.09 13.37
C GLU A 48 -3.86 -5.25 12.39
N GLU A 49 -3.70 -6.45 12.90
CA GLU A 49 -3.78 -7.68 12.11
C GLU A 49 -5.25 -8.03 11.83
N GLU A 50 -5.50 -8.82 10.78
CA GLU A 50 -6.84 -9.30 10.47
C GLU A 50 -7.45 -10.07 11.66
N PRO A 51 -8.77 -9.87 11.93
CA PRO A 51 -9.78 -9.24 11.08
C PRO A 51 -9.89 -7.71 11.19
N GLY A 52 -9.14 -7.03 12.08
CA GLY A 52 -9.22 -5.58 12.27
C GLY A 52 -10.61 -5.06 12.69
N THR A 53 -10.76 -3.75 12.71
CA THR A 53 -12.01 -3.06 13.07
C THR A 53 -12.43 -2.12 11.93
N ASP A 54 -13.71 -2.17 11.55
CA ASP A 54 -14.27 -1.26 10.54
C ASP A 54 -14.56 0.10 11.17
N VAL A 55 -14.10 1.15 10.51
CA VAL A 55 -14.26 2.53 10.93
C VAL A 55 -14.86 3.34 9.79
N SER A 56 -15.96 4.03 10.05
CA SER A 56 -16.56 4.95 9.08
C SER A 56 -15.90 6.33 9.17
N VAL A 57 -15.42 6.82 8.03
CA VAL A 57 -14.74 8.11 7.92
C VAL A 57 -15.45 8.98 6.90
N ASP A 58 -15.77 10.21 7.28
CA ASP A 58 -16.38 11.19 6.39
C ASP A 58 -15.31 12.19 5.91
N VAL A 59 -15.00 12.11 4.63
CA VAL A 59 -14.03 12.99 3.94
C VAL A 59 -14.81 14.06 3.17
N THR A 60 -14.62 15.32 3.54
CA THR A 60 -15.28 16.47 2.92
C THR A 60 -14.37 17.15 1.90
N ASP A 61 -14.95 17.84 0.91
CA ASP A 61 -14.22 18.50 -0.19
C ASP A 61 -13.27 19.63 0.25
N ASP A 62 -13.48 20.17 1.44
CA ASP A 62 -12.65 21.22 2.02
C ASP A 62 -11.36 20.70 2.66
N LEU A 63 -11.23 19.37 2.82
CA LEU A 63 -10.06 18.76 3.42
C LEU A 63 -8.91 18.63 2.42
N SER A 64 -7.75 19.18 2.79
CA SER A 64 -6.52 18.89 2.05
C SER A 64 -6.06 17.46 2.33
N GLU A 65 -5.26 16.86 1.43
CA GLU A 65 -4.70 15.51 1.57
C GLU A 65 -3.98 15.29 2.92
N TYR A 66 -3.31 16.33 3.44
CA TYR A 66 -2.69 16.28 4.75
C TYR A 66 -3.71 16.23 5.90
N GLN A 67 -4.83 16.94 5.73
CA GLN A 67 -5.93 16.92 6.72
C GLN A 67 -6.66 15.58 6.68
N ILE A 68 -6.81 14.95 5.50
CA ILE A 68 -7.30 13.57 5.38
C ILE A 68 -6.40 12.62 6.17
N GLY A 69 -5.08 12.72 6.02
CA GLY A 69 -4.14 11.94 6.83
C GLY A 69 -4.30 12.17 8.34
N LYS A 70 -4.56 13.40 8.76
CA LYS A 70 -4.84 13.69 10.19
C LYS A 70 -6.16 13.09 10.67
N LEU A 71 -7.17 13.09 9.81
CA LEU A 71 -8.47 12.48 10.09
C LEU A 71 -8.32 10.97 10.26
N LEU A 72 -7.69 10.28 9.31
CA LEU A 72 -7.42 8.84 9.39
C LEU A 72 -6.61 8.46 10.63
N LYS A 73 -5.63 9.28 11.01
CA LYS A 73 -4.87 9.09 12.25
C LYS A 73 -5.74 9.25 13.49
N LYS A 74 -6.62 10.24 13.51
CA LYS A 74 -7.55 10.51 14.64
C LYS A 74 -8.50 9.33 14.84
N GLU A 75 -8.98 8.74 13.75
CA GLU A 75 -9.86 7.57 13.76
C GLU A 75 -9.10 6.24 13.97
N GLY A 76 -7.77 6.27 14.15
CA GLY A 76 -6.96 5.09 14.46
C GLY A 76 -6.62 4.20 13.28
N LEU A 77 -6.92 4.63 12.05
CA LEU A 77 -6.69 3.87 10.81
C LEU A 77 -5.23 3.88 10.37
N ILE A 78 -4.48 4.90 10.75
CA ILE A 78 -3.04 5.03 10.44
C ILE A 78 -2.26 5.51 11.66
N ARG A 79 -0.97 5.19 11.73
CA ARG A 79 -0.08 5.57 12.84
C ARG A 79 0.45 7.00 12.72
N ASP A 80 0.73 7.45 11.48
CA ASP A 80 1.37 8.76 11.23
C ASP A 80 0.81 9.46 10.00
N ALA A 81 0.22 10.66 10.22
CA ALA A 81 -0.35 11.48 9.15
C ALA A 81 0.71 12.04 8.17
N ASN A 82 1.94 12.31 8.65
CA ASN A 82 3.00 12.80 7.77
C ASN A 82 3.47 11.68 6.82
N LEU A 83 3.57 10.47 7.36
CA LEU A 83 3.94 9.30 6.59
C LEU A 83 2.89 9.00 5.51
N PHE A 84 1.61 8.99 5.87
CA PHE A 84 0.51 8.86 4.93
C PHE A 84 0.58 9.91 3.81
N TYR A 85 0.78 11.18 4.18
CA TYR A 85 0.88 12.27 3.20
C TYR A 85 2.04 12.07 2.22
N VAL A 86 3.22 11.63 2.70
CA VAL A 86 4.35 11.33 1.83
C VAL A 86 4.07 10.12 0.94
N GLN A 87 3.48 9.05 1.47
CA GLN A 87 3.07 7.89 0.69
C GLN A 87 2.07 8.27 -0.41
N LEU A 88 1.04 9.06 -0.06
CA LEU A 88 0.05 9.55 -1.01
C LEU A 88 0.69 10.38 -2.12
N ARG A 89 1.59 11.31 -1.76
CA ARG A 89 2.27 12.17 -2.73
C ARG A 89 3.17 11.41 -3.70
N MET A 90 3.70 10.25 -3.28
CA MET A 90 4.53 9.36 -4.11
C MET A 90 3.71 8.30 -4.83
N SER A 91 2.43 8.17 -4.53
CA SER A 91 1.52 7.19 -5.12
C SER A 91 0.84 7.70 -6.38
N ALA A 92 0.20 6.78 -7.12
CA ALA A 92 -0.65 7.11 -8.25
C ALA A 92 -1.99 7.80 -7.83
N TYR A 93 -2.29 7.83 -6.53
CA TYR A 93 -3.53 8.35 -5.96
C TYR A 93 -3.45 9.82 -5.54
N HIS A 94 -2.29 10.46 -5.72
CA HIS A 94 -2.12 11.90 -5.44
C HIS A 94 -3.09 12.74 -6.28
N GLY A 95 -3.87 13.59 -5.61
CA GLY A 95 -4.88 14.42 -6.23
C GLY A 95 -6.15 13.68 -6.69
N LYS A 96 -6.28 12.38 -6.37
CA LYS A 96 -7.43 11.56 -6.77
C LYS A 96 -8.34 11.14 -5.61
N LEU A 97 -7.98 11.47 -4.38
CA LEU A 97 -8.86 11.22 -3.24
C LEU A 97 -10.06 12.15 -3.33
N LYS A 98 -11.25 11.59 -3.18
CA LYS A 98 -12.50 12.36 -3.25
C LYS A 98 -13.19 12.43 -1.90
N ALA A 99 -14.09 13.39 -1.80
CA ALA A 99 -15.01 13.50 -0.69
C ALA A 99 -16.05 12.38 -0.76
N GLY A 100 -16.43 11.87 0.41
CA GLY A 100 -17.38 10.79 0.58
C GLY A 100 -17.27 10.16 1.94
N THR A 101 -18.22 9.29 2.28
CA THR A 101 -18.18 8.50 3.50
C THR A 101 -17.65 7.11 3.16
N TYR A 102 -16.53 6.75 3.77
CA TYR A 102 -15.81 5.50 3.52
C TYR A 102 -15.84 4.60 4.74
N THR A 103 -16.07 3.31 4.55
CA THR A 103 -15.85 2.31 5.58
C THR A 103 -14.47 1.67 5.36
N LEU A 104 -13.52 2.00 6.23
CA LEU A 104 -12.14 1.54 6.17
C LEU A 104 -11.85 0.62 7.35
N ASN A 105 -10.98 -0.38 7.17
CA ASN A 105 -10.63 -1.33 8.22
C ASN A 105 -9.22 -1.08 8.74
N THR A 106 -9.00 -1.24 10.05
CA THR A 106 -7.70 -1.05 10.70
C THR A 106 -6.65 -2.08 10.26
N SER A 107 -7.07 -3.19 9.62
CA SER A 107 -6.19 -4.17 8.99
C SER A 107 -5.78 -3.82 7.55
N MET A 108 -6.31 -2.72 7.00
CA MET A 108 -5.89 -2.22 5.69
C MET A 108 -4.58 -1.44 5.78
N THR A 109 -3.75 -1.55 4.74
CA THR A 109 -2.59 -0.67 4.60
C THR A 109 -3.02 0.73 4.17
N ALA A 110 -2.20 1.73 4.41
CA ALA A 110 -2.44 3.08 3.92
C ALA A 110 -2.67 3.13 2.40
N LYS A 111 -1.97 2.27 1.64
CA LYS A 111 -2.13 2.14 0.20
C LYS A 111 -3.50 1.60 -0.20
N ASP A 112 -4.01 0.60 0.52
CA ASP A 112 -5.34 0.03 0.26
C ASP A 112 -6.43 1.06 0.58
N MET A 113 -6.29 1.81 1.66
CA MET A 113 -7.20 2.92 1.99
C MET A 113 -7.20 4.00 0.90
N MET A 114 -6.02 4.37 0.37
CA MET A 114 -5.92 5.31 -0.76
C MET A 114 -6.61 4.76 -2.00
N ALA A 115 -6.47 3.46 -2.28
CA ALA A 115 -7.11 2.80 -3.43
C ALA A 115 -8.63 2.84 -3.30
N VAL A 116 -9.20 2.52 -2.13
CA VAL A 116 -10.65 2.61 -1.87
C VAL A 116 -11.14 4.03 -2.07
N MET A 117 -10.51 5.03 -1.45
CA MET A 117 -10.90 6.43 -1.55
C MET A 117 -10.74 7.02 -2.97
N ALA A 118 -9.90 6.43 -3.82
CA ALA A 118 -9.72 6.81 -5.21
C ALA A 118 -10.65 6.03 -6.15
N ALA A 119 -10.94 4.75 -5.89
CA ALA A 119 -11.74 3.87 -6.75
C ALA A 119 -13.24 4.21 -6.70
N GLU A 120 -13.81 4.50 -5.54
CA GLU A 120 -15.20 5.00 -5.45
C GLU A 120 -15.40 6.32 -6.20
N ALA A 121 -14.28 6.95 -6.54
CA ALA A 121 -14.23 8.12 -7.39
C ALA A 121 -14.37 7.80 -8.88
N GLU A 122 -13.92 6.64 -9.32
CA GLU A 122 -13.97 6.22 -10.73
C GLU A 122 -15.34 5.63 -11.08
N GLU A 123 -16.00 4.91 -10.14
CA GLU A 123 -17.36 4.39 -10.34
C GLU A 123 -18.42 5.50 -10.52
N SER A 124 -18.23 6.68 -9.94
CA SER A 124 -19.14 7.81 -10.15
C SER A 124 -18.91 8.54 -11.47
N THR A 125 -17.83 8.26 -12.20
CA THR A 125 -17.48 8.92 -13.46
C THR A 125 -17.66 7.99 -14.67
N GLU A 126 -17.64 6.65 -14.48
CA GLU A 126 -17.79 5.67 -15.56
C GLU A 126 -19.22 5.23 -15.85
N SER A 127 -20.22 5.75 -15.12
CA SER A 127 -21.62 5.44 -15.40
C SER A 127 -22.22 6.22 -16.60
N THR A 128 -21.41 6.94 -17.38
CA THR A 128 -21.95 7.75 -18.50
C THR A 128 -21.26 7.50 -19.84
N GLU A 129 -20.37 6.54 -19.98
CA GLU A 129 -19.83 6.25 -21.32
C GLU A 129 -19.41 4.78 -21.42
N ASN A 130 -20.27 3.92 -21.85
CA ASN A 130 -20.16 3.09 -23.03
C ASN A 130 -21.11 1.90 -23.02
N THR A 131 -22.18 2.03 -23.74
CA THR A 131 -22.90 0.91 -24.30
C THR A 131 -22.93 1.12 -25.81
N GLU A 132 -21.97 0.58 -26.50
CA GLU A 132 -22.15 0.27 -27.92
C GLU A 132 -21.01 -0.65 -28.38
N TYR A 133 -21.23 -1.97 -28.22
CA TYR A 133 -20.64 -2.95 -29.10
C TYR A 133 -21.76 -3.57 -29.92
N GLU A 134 -21.90 -3.08 -31.12
CA GLU A 134 -22.69 -3.73 -32.14
C GLU A 134 -22.12 -5.11 -32.45
N THR A 135 -22.96 -6.10 -32.24
CA THR A 135 -22.84 -7.43 -32.75
C THR A 135 -23.13 -7.40 -34.24
N ASP A 136 -22.11 -7.40 -35.05
CA ASP A 136 -22.29 -7.72 -36.49
C ASP A 136 -22.11 -9.22 -36.69
N SER A 137 -23.25 -9.85 -36.98
CA SER A 137 -23.39 -11.21 -37.46
C SER A 137 -23.18 -11.23 -38.98
N GLY A 138 -22.02 -11.67 -39.42
CA GLY A 138 -21.74 -11.96 -40.82
C GLY A 138 -21.63 -13.45 -41.10
N SER A 139 -22.72 -13.97 -41.61
CA SER A 139 -22.99 -15.34 -42.10
C SER A 139 -22.08 -15.75 -43.24
N ALA A 140 -21.93 -17.08 -43.33
CA ALA A 140 -21.86 -17.96 -44.49
C ALA A 140 -20.50 -18.52 -44.92
N GLY A 141 -20.50 -19.84 -45.05
CA GLY A 141 -19.54 -20.56 -45.87
C GLY A 141 -19.22 -21.96 -45.41
N GLN A 142 -20.15 -22.82 -45.46
CA GLN A 142 -20.35 -24.16 -45.97
C GLN A 142 -19.11 -24.82 -46.64
N SER A 143 -18.70 -26.01 -46.19
CA SER A 143 -18.64 -27.24 -46.97
C SER A 143 -17.74 -28.33 -46.33
N SER A 144 -18.37 -29.43 -46.02
CA SER A 144 -18.13 -30.82 -46.42
C SER A 144 -16.83 -31.54 -46.07
N SER A 145 -17.06 -32.56 -45.39
CA SER A 145 -16.93 -34.03 -45.64
C SER A 145 -15.74 -34.68 -44.91
N ASP A 146 -16.18 -35.65 -44.27
CA ASP A 146 -15.96 -37.08 -44.41
C ASP A 146 -14.84 -37.66 -43.53
N GLY A 147 -15.23 -38.51 -42.67
CA GLY A 147 -15.01 -39.94 -42.76
C GLY A 147 -14.19 -40.52 -41.62
N THR A 148 -14.90 -41.45 -40.97
CA THR A 148 -14.44 -42.76 -40.56
C THR A 148 -13.75 -42.93 -39.18
N LYS A 149 -14.55 -43.47 -38.23
CA LYS A 149 -14.45 -44.73 -37.48
C LYS A 149 -13.05 -45.24 -37.14
N THR A 150 -12.89 -45.56 -35.89
CA THR A 150 -12.85 -46.89 -35.20
C THR A 150 -12.42 -46.67 -33.76
N ASP A 151 -13.23 -47.06 -32.80
CA ASP A 151 -13.22 -48.25 -31.91
C ASP A 151 -11.84 -48.54 -31.29
N ASP A 152 -11.76 -48.58 -30.00
CA ASP A 152 -11.67 -49.76 -29.14
C ASP A 152 -11.24 -49.37 -27.71
N ALA A 153 -12.02 -49.74 -26.78
CA ALA A 153 -11.95 -50.57 -25.60
C ALA A 153 -10.77 -50.40 -24.62
N GLY A 154 -11.17 -50.36 -23.38
CA GLY A 154 -10.60 -51.19 -22.29
C GLY A 154 -9.78 -50.46 -21.28
N GLU A 155 -10.16 -50.58 -20.16
CA GLU A 155 -10.05 -51.32 -18.88
C GLU A 155 -9.71 -50.30 -17.76
N GLU A 156 -10.58 -50.11 -16.84
CA GLU A 156 -10.77 -50.79 -15.55
C GLU A 156 -9.47 -51.05 -14.77
N ASN A 157 -9.28 -50.34 -13.68
CA ASN A 157 -8.84 -50.98 -12.45
C ASN A 157 -9.26 -50.20 -11.20
N GLN A 158 -10.14 -50.81 -10.46
CA GLN A 158 -10.44 -50.61 -9.05
C GLN A 158 -9.26 -51.08 -8.19
N ASN A 159 -9.04 -50.39 -7.09
CA ASN A 159 -8.74 -51.04 -5.80
C ASN A 159 -8.96 -50.03 -4.69
N THR A 160 -10.00 -50.16 -4.01
CA THR A 160 -10.41 -50.65 -2.68
C THR A 160 -9.25 -51.11 -1.80
N ASP A 161 -9.24 -50.64 -0.58
CA ASP A 161 -9.22 -51.26 0.73
C ASP A 161 -8.63 -50.26 1.75
N GLU A 162 -9.41 -49.76 2.69
CA GLU A 162 -9.77 -50.32 4.02
C GLU A 162 -8.57 -50.59 4.93
N ASN A 163 -8.52 -49.88 6.01
CA ASN A 163 -8.35 -50.41 7.37
C ASN A 163 -8.28 -49.22 8.35
N GLU A 164 -9.26 -48.91 9.14
CA GLU A 164 -9.75 -49.48 10.40
C GLU A 164 -8.73 -49.53 11.56
N GLN A 165 -9.12 -48.81 12.59
CA GLN A 165 -9.18 -49.17 14.01
C GLN A 165 -7.98 -48.80 14.91
N ALA A 166 -8.21 -47.87 15.81
CA ALA A 166 -8.60 -48.07 17.23
C ALA A 166 -7.45 -48.21 18.25
N GLY A 167 -7.66 -47.60 19.37
CA GLY A 167 -7.01 -47.82 20.66
C GLY A 167 -6.50 -46.52 21.30
N ALA A 168 -7.14 -45.85 22.17
CA ALA A 168 -7.50 -46.10 23.58
C ALA A 168 -6.28 -46.14 24.54
N ASP A 169 -6.44 -45.33 25.57
CA ASP A 169 -5.81 -45.40 26.93
C ASP A 169 -4.37 -44.86 27.11
N GLU A 170 -4.20 -43.82 27.86
CA GLU A 170 -4.07 -43.52 29.29
C GLU A 170 -3.92 -42.01 29.51
#